data_1ec0827cebf922e30cecd38342528f52
#
_entry.id   1ec0827cebf922e30cecd38342528f52
#
_cell.length_a   1.000
_cell.length_b   1.000
_cell.length_c   1.000
_cell.angle_alpha   90.00
_cell.angle_beta   90.00
_cell.angle_gamma   90.00
#
_symmetry.space_group_name_H-M   'P 1'
#
loop_
_entity.id
_entity.type
_entity.pdbx_description
1 polymer ?
#
loop_
_entity_poly.entity_id
_entity_poly.type
_entity_poly.pdbx_seq_one_letter_code
_entity_poly.pdbx_strand_id
1 'polypeptide(L)' 'MRATGIVRRIDELGRVVIPKEIRRTLRIREGDPLEIYTDKDGEVILKKYSPIGEISNFAKDYTESLF' A
#
# COMPACT_ATOMS: atom_id res chain seq x y z
N MET A 1 0.16 -2.46 -14.27
CA MET A 1 -0.95 -2.17 -13.35
C MET A 1 -2.24 -2.74 -13.87
N ARG A 2 -3.15 -2.98 -12.98
CA ARG A 2 -4.37 -3.64 -13.34
C ARG A 2 -5.55 -2.73 -12.98
N ALA A 3 -6.43 -2.48 -13.92
CA ALA A 3 -7.59 -1.65 -13.68
C ALA A 3 -8.64 -2.46 -12.90
N THR A 4 -9.25 -1.84 -11.92
CA THR A 4 -10.28 -2.50 -11.14
C THR A 4 -11.69 -2.04 -11.55
N GLY A 5 -11.75 -0.94 -12.29
CA GLY A 5 -13.05 -0.38 -12.65
C GLY A 5 -13.70 0.40 -11.51
N ILE A 6 -13.02 0.51 -10.38
CA ILE A 6 -13.57 1.20 -9.22
C ILE A 6 -13.16 2.65 -9.28
N VAL A 7 -14.13 3.55 -9.09
CA VAL A 7 -13.88 4.99 -9.09
C VAL A 7 -14.36 5.53 -7.76
N ARG A 8 -13.55 6.35 -7.13
CA ARG A 8 -13.90 6.97 -5.87
C ARG A 8 -13.64 8.46 -5.95
N ARG A 9 -14.40 9.22 -5.20
CA ARG A 9 -14.23 10.66 -5.17
C ARG A 9 -13.42 11.07 -3.96
N ILE A 10 -12.63 12.10 -4.12
CA ILE A 10 -11.90 12.67 -3.00
C ILE A 10 -12.84 13.60 -2.25
N ASP A 11 -12.86 13.49 -0.93
CA ASP A 11 -13.74 14.33 -0.13
C ASP A 11 -13.08 15.69 0.15
N GLU A 12 -13.76 16.51 0.92
CA GLU A 12 -13.27 17.88 1.15
C GLU A 12 -12.00 17.91 1.99
N LEU A 13 -11.68 16.83 2.65
CA LEU A 13 -10.45 16.76 3.43
C LEU A 13 -9.34 16.06 2.67
N GLY A 14 -9.56 15.76 1.41
CA GLY A 14 -8.54 15.12 0.59
C GLY A 14 -8.43 13.63 0.81
N ARG A 15 -9.45 13.00 1.34
CA ARG A 15 -9.43 11.57 1.63
C ARG A 15 -10.16 10.77 0.57
N VAL A 16 -9.70 9.56 0.37
CA VAL A 16 -10.38 8.63 -0.54
C VAL A 16 -10.48 7.30 0.19
N VAL A 17 -11.58 6.62 -0.01
CA VAL A 17 -11.81 5.34 0.65
C VAL A 17 -11.32 4.22 -0.27
N ILE A 18 -10.48 3.35 0.27
CA ILE A 18 -10.05 2.18 -0.47
C ILE A 18 -11.10 1.11 -0.28
N PRO A 19 -11.67 0.60 -1.37
CA PRO A 19 -12.75 -0.37 -1.27
C PRO A 19 -12.34 -1.62 -0.49
N LYS A 20 -13.32 -2.21 0.16
CA LYS A 20 -13.09 -3.37 0.98
C LYS A 20 -12.46 -4.52 0.19
N GLU A 21 -12.88 -4.69 -1.03
CA GLU A 21 -12.35 -5.77 -1.86
C GLU A 21 -10.86 -5.60 -2.10
N ILE A 22 -10.44 -4.38 -2.32
CA ILE A 22 -9.02 -4.11 -2.56
C ILE A 22 -8.23 -4.28 -1.28
N ARG A 23 -8.78 -3.80 -0.17
CA ARG A 23 -8.10 -3.96 1.11
C ARG A 23 -7.90 -5.43 1.43
N ARG A 24 -8.92 -6.24 1.13
CA ARG A 24 -8.84 -7.66 1.41
C ARG A 24 -7.81 -8.34 0.51
N THR A 25 -7.81 -8.01 -0.76
CA THR A 25 -6.88 -8.60 -1.70
C THR A 25 -5.44 -8.28 -1.35
N LEU A 26 -5.19 -7.05 -0.95
CA LEU A 26 -3.84 -6.61 -0.61
C LEU A 26 -3.53 -6.77 0.87
N ARG A 27 -4.48 -7.25 1.64
CA ARG A 27 -4.31 -7.46 3.09
C ARG A 27 -3.95 -6.19 3.82
N ILE A 28 -4.67 -5.14 3.49
CA ILE A 28 -4.51 -3.85 4.14
C ILE A 28 -5.53 -3.78 5.27
N ARG A 29 -5.05 -3.56 6.48
CA ARG A 29 -5.92 -3.51 7.64
C ARG A 29 -5.87 -2.15 8.28
N GLU A 30 -6.80 -1.89 9.17
CA GLU A 30 -6.87 -0.63 9.88
C GLU A 30 -5.54 -0.39 10.58
N GLY A 31 -5.01 0.80 10.44
CA GLY A 31 -3.76 1.16 11.07
C GLY A 31 -2.51 0.82 10.26
N ASP A 32 -2.67 0.07 9.17
CA ASP A 32 -1.51 -0.25 8.36
C ASP A 32 -0.98 1.00 7.69
N PRO A 33 0.30 1.25 7.72
CA PRO A 33 0.86 2.40 7.04
C PRO A 33 0.97 2.13 5.55
N LEU A 34 0.66 3.12 4.76
CA LEU A 34 0.81 3.04 3.31
C LEU A 34 1.71 4.15 2.85
N GLU A 35 2.61 3.83 1.97
CA GLU A 35 3.50 4.82 1.40
C GLU A 35 2.90 5.31 0.10
N ILE A 36 2.93 6.61 -0.11
CA ILE A 36 2.31 7.22 -1.27
C ILE A 36 3.38 7.63 -2.26
N TYR A 37 3.22 7.17 -3.49
CA TYR A 37 4.11 7.53 -4.58
C TYR A 37 3.32 8.29 -5.63
N THR A 38 4.00 9.11 -6.39
CA THR A 38 3.37 9.77 -7.52
C THR A 38 4.17 9.45 -8.77
N ASP A 39 3.48 9.51 -9.90
CA ASP A 39 4.08 9.23 -11.17
C ASP A 39 3.92 10.47 -12.04
N LYS A 40 4.82 10.67 -12.97
CA LYS A 40 4.74 11.83 -13.85
C LYS A 40 3.49 11.82 -14.74
N ASP A 41 2.83 10.68 -14.82
CA ASP A 41 1.62 10.59 -15.61
C ASP A 41 0.38 10.95 -14.78
N GLY A 42 0.58 11.49 -13.61
CA GLY A 42 -0.54 11.92 -12.79
C GLY A 42 -1.13 10.82 -11.94
N GLU A 43 -0.38 9.78 -11.70
CA GLU A 43 -0.88 8.66 -10.89
C GLU A 43 -0.48 8.80 -9.45
N VAL A 44 -1.35 8.32 -8.57
CA VAL A 44 -1.05 8.20 -7.15
C VAL A 44 -1.00 6.72 -6.85
N ILE A 45 0.12 6.25 -6.37
CA ILE A 45 0.32 4.84 -6.11
C ILE A 45 0.49 4.63 -4.62
N LEU A 46 -0.25 3.69 -4.08
CA LEU A 46 -0.19 3.38 -2.66
C LEU A 46 0.43 2.00 -2.50
N LYS A 47 1.41 1.90 -1.63
CA LYS A 47 2.04 0.63 -1.34
C LYS A 47 2.08 0.43 0.16
N LYS A 48 1.98 -0.81 0.59
CA LYS A 48 2.12 -1.09 2.01
C LYS A 48 3.54 -0.73 2.41
N TYR A 49 3.65 0.05 3.47
CA TYR A 49 4.94 0.51 3.92
C TYR A 49 5.55 -0.51 4.87
N SER A 50 6.77 -0.91 4.59
CA SER A 50 7.45 -1.88 5.42
C SER A 50 8.92 -1.53 5.42
N PRO A 51 9.35 -0.75 6.38
CA PRO A 51 10.74 -0.29 6.40
C PRO A 51 11.74 -1.41 6.45
N ILE A 52 11.34 -2.56 6.98
CA ILE A 52 12.24 -3.68 7.01
C ILE A 52 11.79 -4.74 6.06
N GLY A 53 10.73 -4.48 5.35
CA GLY A 53 10.11 -5.51 4.55
C GLY A 53 11.01 -6.13 3.54
N GLU A 54 11.70 -5.33 2.82
CA GLU A 54 12.56 -5.84 1.79
C GLU A 54 13.63 -6.66 2.40
N ILE A 55 14.13 -6.21 3.50
CA ILE A 55 15.16 -6.91 4.16
C ILE A 55 14.63 -8.15 4.75
N SER A 56 13.52 -8.06 5.39
CA SER A 56 13.03 -9.20 6.07
C SER A 56 12.56 -10.26 5.14
N ASN A 57 12.33 -9.96 3.93
CA ASN A 57 11.94 -10.97 3.03
C ASN A 57 13.01 -11.98 2.91
N PHE A 58 14.19 -11.64 3.27
CA PHE A 58 15.17 -12.62 3.22
C PHE A 58 15.73 -12.67 4.58
N ALA A 59 15.65 -11.61 5.32
CA ALA A 59 16.22 -11.66 6.61
C ALA A 59 15.37 -12.45 7.49
N LYS A 60 14.17 -12.44 7.30
CA LYS A 60 13.37 -13.16 8.07
C LYS A 60 13.76 -14.47 7.90
N ASP A 61 14.55 -14.46 7.12
CA ASP A 61 15.03 -15.61 6.95
C ASP A 61 16.23 -15.45 7.60
N TYR A 62 16.63 -14.38 7.93
CA TYR A 62 17.68 -14.04 8.59
C TYR A 62 17.56 -13.55 9.66
N THR A 63 17.19 -12.97 9.83
CA THR A 63 17.18 -12.47 10.45
C THR A 63 16.68 -12.56 11.07
N GLU A 64 16.61 -12.69 11.27
CA GLU A 64 16.43 -12.54 11.36
C GLU A 64 16.80 -12.37 11.47
N SER A 65 17.58 -12.18 11.33
CA SER A 65 18.19 -11.81 11.20
C SER A 65 18.58 -11.09 11.26
N LEU A 66 19.02 -10.68 11.39
CA LEU A 66 19.35 -9.91 11.20
C LEU A 66 19.27 -9.34 11.44
N PHE A 67 19.27 -9.04 11.71
CA PHE A 67 19.13 -8.38 11.64
C PHE A 67 19.18 -8.28 11.95
#